data_e240e08fdbe551982bdb4ba770554ca2
#
_entry.id   e240e08fdbe551982bdb4ba770554ca2
#
_cell.length_a   1.000
_cell.length_b   1.000
_cell.length_c   1.000
_cell.angle_alpha   90.00
_cell.angle_beta   90.00
_cell.angle_gamma   90.00
#
_symmetry.space_group_name_H-M   'P 1'
#
loop_
_entity.id
_entity.type
_entity.pdbx_description
1 polymer ?
#
loop_
_entity_poly.entity_id
_entity_poly.type
_entity_poly.pdbx_seq_one_letter_code
_entity_poly.pdbx_strand_id
1 'polypeptide(L)'
;RTVTTHFWLPAHLVPLVEVVMGDKTNQTVAEKVRDELKTWKKSPVLVKKDLPGQLANRIFQAIIRESIAIVASGLASAEDVDTAISCGMAMRFPEWGPLKHLDAIGLNLGLSVQETVLPDICAEKHANEYIRNLVQNGNLGVKTGKGFYDWSERNIETDMKKRDQFIMEAVKITAKIDKENK
;
A
#
# COMPACT_ATOMS: atom_id res chain seq x y z
N ARG A 1 20.39 18.36 10.35
CA ARG A 1 19.07 18.85 10.81
C ARG A 1 17.95 18.64 9.78
N THR A 2 18.19 17.87 8.73
CA THR A 2 17.18 17.60 7.69
C THR A 2 16.50 16.28 7.94
N VAL A 3 15.22 16.20 7.60
CA VAL A 3 14.40 14.99 7.58
C VAL A 3 13.52 15.07 6.34
N THR A 4 13.28 13.94 5.70
CA THR A 4 12.33 13.85 4.58
C THR A 4 10.95 13.54 5.10
N THR A 5 9.93 14.23 4.61
CA THR A 5 8.53 13.88 4.84
C THR A 5 7.91 13.45 3.52
N HIS A 6 7.48 12.20 3.44
CA HIS A 6 6.85 11.64 2.25
C HIS A 6 5.35 11.48 2.46
N PHE A 7 4.57 12.26 1.72
CA PHE A 7 3.11 12.24 1.76
C PHE A 7 2.57 11.26 0.73
N TRP A 8 1.65 10.41 1.15
CA TRP A 8 0.95 9.52 0.25
C TRP A 8 -0.16 10.24 -0.50
N LEU A 9 -0.29 9.93 -1.78
CA LEU A 9 -1.26 10.57 -2.68
C LEU A 9 -2.64 9.92 -2.61
N PRO A 10 -3.72 10.70 -2.69
CA PRO A 10 -3.74 12.18 -2.69
C PRO A 10 -3.48 12.75 -1.30
N ALA A 11 -2.47 13.61 -1.18
CA ALA A 11 -1.92 14.07 0.09
C ALA A 11 -2.91 14.80 1.02
N HIS A 12 -3.96 15.39 0.45
CA HIS A 12 -5.02 16.06 1.21
C HIS A 12 -6.05 15.10 1.82
N LEU A 13 -6.16 13.87 1.31
CA LEU A 13 -7.08 12.84 1.79
C LEU A 13 -6.37 11.78 2.63
N VAL A 14 -5.23 11.27 2.16
CA VAL A 14 -4.51 10.18 2.82
C VAL A 14 -3.81 10.72 4.07
N PRO A 15 -4.06 10.14 5.26
CA PRO A 15 -3.44 10.61 6.49
C PRO A 15 -1.98 10.20 6.66
N LEU A 16 -1.51 9.14 6.00
CA LEU A 16 -0.15 8.64 6.15
C LEU A 16 0.90 9.66 5.70
N VAL A 17 1.89 9.89 6.57
CA VAL A 17 3.12 10.62 6.24
C VAL A 17 4.31 9.83 6.78
N GLU A 18 5.27 9.52 5.94
CA GLU A 18 6.52 8.88 6.35
C GLU A 18 7.55 9.95 6.71
N VAL A 19 8.02 9.94 7.95
CA VAL A 19 9.11 10.79 8.43
C VAL A 19 10.40 9.98 8.34
N VAL A 20 11.22 10.26 7.32
CA VAL A 20 12.35 9.43 6.94
C VAL A 20 13.65 10.05 7.42
N MET A 21 14.41 9.28 8.17
CA MET A 21 15.72 9.66 8.69
C MET A 21 16.82 9.24 7.71
N GLY A 22 17.62 10.21 7.26
CA GLY A 22 18.91 9.93 6.62
C GLY A 22 20.02 9.73 7.65
N ASP A 23 21.20 9.32 7.20
CA ASP A 23 22.36 8.97 8.08
C ASP A 23 22.76 10.07 9.07
N LYS A 24 22.52 11.33 8.71
CA LYS A 24 22.85 12.50 9.52
C LYS A 24 21.67 13.14 10.23
N THR A 25 20.49 12.51 10.15
CA THR A 25 19.28 13.03 10.80
C THR A 25 19.33 12.74 12.29
N ASN A 26 19.17 13.78 13.10
CA ASN A 26 19.04 13.63 14.54
C ASN A 26 17.64 13.08 14.87
N GLN A 27 17.57 12.03 15.67
CA GLN A 27 16.31 11.35 16.04
C GLN A 27 15.32 12.32 16.69
N THR A 28 15.79 13.19 17.60
CA THR A 28 14.92 14.19 18.26
C THR A 28 14.26 15.15 17.26
N VAL A 29 14.95 15.48 16.15
CA VAL A 29 14.36 16.31 15.08
C VAL A 29 13.27 15.55 14.35
N ALA A 30 13.52 14.28 14.01
CA ALA A 30 12.51 13.45 13.34
C ALA A 30 11.27 13.22 14.22
N GLU A 31 11.46 12.98 15.52
CA GLU A 31 10.38 12.84 16.49
C GLU A 31 9.55 14.13 16.64
N LYS A 32 10.20 15.30 16.70
CA LYS A 32 9.50 16.59 16.71
C LYS A 32 8.65 16.80 15.45
N VAL A 33 9.19 16.49 14.27
CA VAL A 33 8.44 16.60 13.01
C VAL A 33 7.27 15.61 12.99
N ARG A 34 7.47 14.36 13.44
CA ARG A 34 6.40 13.39 13.60
C ARG A 34 5.29 13.91 14.51
N ASP A 35 5.64 14.48 15.66
CA ASP A 35 4.65 14.97 16.63
C ASP A 35 3.93 16.23 16.12
N GLU A 36 4.60 17.09 15.39
CA GLU A 36 3.98 18.23 14.69
C GLU A 36 2.94 17.76 13.66
N LEU A 37 3.28 16.76 12.84
CA LEU A 37 2.36 16.20 11.83
C LEU A 37 1.08 15.60 12.45
N LYS A 38 1.15 15.08 13.67
CA LYS A 38 -0.05 14.61 14.40
C LYS A 38 -1.00 15.78 14.70
N THR A 39 -0.50 16.97 14.99
CA THR A 39 -1.34 18.16 15.22
C THR A 39 -2.11 18.55 13.94
N TRP A 40 -1.58 18.20 12.76
CA TRP A 40 -2.24 18.37 11.46
C TRP A 40 -3.22 17.22 11.12
N LYS A 41 -3.57 16.40 12.09
CA LYS A 41 -4.42 15.21 11.91
C LYS A 41 -3.87 14.20 10.89
N LYS A 42 -2.55 14.15 10.75
CA LYS A 42 -1.87 13.12 9.99
C LYS A 42 -1.54 11.92 10.86
N SER A 43 -1.32 10.77 10.22
CA SER A 43 -0.84 9.53 10.85
C SER A 43 0.64 9.31 10.46
N PRO A 44 1.57 10.03 11.12
CA PRO A 44 2.97 9.96 10.76
C PRO A 44 3.62 8.68 11.30
N VAL A 45 4.45 8.05 10.46
CA VAL A 45 5.31 6.91 10.84
C VAL A 45 6.79 7.32 10.76
N LEU A 46 7.61 6.79 11.67
CA LEU A 46 9.04 7.07 11.68
C LEU A 46 9.79 5.97 10.92
N VAL A 47 10.48 6.34 9.86
CA VAL A 47 11.33 5.46 9.05
C VAL A 47 12.78 5.72 9.42
N LYS A 48 13.40 4.77 10.11
CA LYS A 48 14.72 4.96 10.74
C LYS A 48 15.90 4.92 9.76
N LYS A 49 15.68 4.46 8.52
CA LYS A 49 16.71 4.38 7.47
C LYS A 49 16.08 4.76 6.13
N ASP A 50 16.77 5.62 5.39
CA ASP A 50 16.37 5.97 4.04
C ASP A 50 16.81 4.87 3.07
N LEU A 51 15.85 4.07 2.63
CA LEU A 51 16.04 2.99 1.67
C LEU A 51 15.07 3.15 0.51
N PRO A 52 15.38 2.68 -0.70
CA PRO A 52 14.49 2.71 -1.84
C PRO A 52 13.09 2.16 -1.50
N GLY A 53 12.05 2.97 -1.77
CA GLY A 53 10.66 2.64 -1.45
C GLY A 53 10.27 2.86 0.03
N GLN A 54 11.20 3.32 0.86
CA GLN A 54 10.99 3.67 2.26
C GLN A 54 10.25 2.58 3.04
N LEU A 55 9.06 2.79 3.57
CA LEU A 55 8.29 1.78 4.30
C LEU A 55 7.07 1.32 3.50
N ALA A 56 6.13 2.22 3.25
CA ALA A 56 4.84 1.84 2.70
C ALA A 56 4.91 1.43 1.23
N ASN A 57 5.76 2.09 0.40
CA ASN A 57 6.01 1.64 -0.95
C ASN A 57 6.66 0.25 -1.01
N ARG A 58 7.53 -0.09 -0.07
CA ARG A 58 8.12 -1.45 -0.03
C ARG A 58 7.05 -2.51 0.17
N ILE A 59 6.12 -2.28 1.10
CA ILE A 59 4.97 -3.18 1.35
C ILE A 59 4.10 -3.25 0.11
N PHE A 60 3.76 -2.10 -0.48
CA PHE A 60 2.90 -2.04 -1.65
C PHE A 60 3.53 -2.72 -2.87
N GLN A 61 4.84 -2.54 -3.10
CA GLN A 61 5.53 -3.23 -4.20
C GLN A 61 5.63 -4.74 -4.00
N ALA A 62 5.65 -5.23 -2.76
CA ALA A 62 5.56 -6.67 -2.51
C ALA A 62 4.17 -7.22 -2.91
N ILE A 63 3.10 -6.49 -2.61
CA ILE A 63 1.74 -6.83 -3.06
C ILE A 63 1.66 -6.79 -4.58
N ILE A 64 2.12 -5.71 -5.23
CA ILE A 64 2.10 -5.56 -6.69
C ILE A 64 2.91 -6.67 -7.38
N ARG A 65 4.08 -7.01 -6.85
CA ARG A 65 4.93 -8.08 -7.42
C ARG A 65 4.18 -9.40 -7.49
N GLU A 66 3.52 -9.80 -6.39
CA GLU A 66 2.74 -11.02 -6.34
C GLU A 66 1.48 -10.93 -7.22
N SER A 67 0.78 -9.80 -7.20
CA SER A 67 -0.39 -9.58 -8.06
C SER A 67 -0.07 -9.77 -9.55
N ILE A 68 1.05 -9.22 -10.00
CA ILE A 68 1.49 -9.38 -11.40
C ILE A 68 1.88 -10.84 -11.68
N ALA A 69 2.54 -11.52 -10.76
CA ALA A 69 2.93 -12.93 -10.92
C ALA A 69 1.71 -13.84 -11.03
N ILE A 70 0.68 -13.61 -10.23
CA ILE A 70 -0.60 -14.34 -10.29
C ILE A 70 -1.24 -14.18 -11.67
N VAL A 71 -1.34 -12.95 -12.18
CA VAL A 71 -1.93 -12.70 -13.51
C VAL A 71 -1.05 -13.29 -14.61
N ALA A 72 0.26 -13.14 -14.53
CA ALA A 72 1.21 -13.64 -15.53
C ALA A 72 1.22 -15.18 -15.63
N SER A 73 1.00 -15.87 -14.51
CA SER A 73 0.90 -17.35 -14.47
C SER A 73 -0.47 -17.87 -14.90
N GLY A 74 -1.47 -16.99 -15.05
CA GLY A 74 -2.85 -17.39 -15.37
C GLY A 74 -3.60 -18.01 -14.16
N LEU A 75 -3.10 -17.83 -12.93
CA LEU A 75 -3.77 -18.31 -11.73
C LEU A 75 -5.12 -17.58 -11.50
N ALA A 76 -5.16 -16.28 -11.76
CA ALA A 76 -6.38 -15.48 -11.68
C ALA A 76 -6.35 -14.30 -12.65
N SER A 77 -7.51 -13.72 -12.95
CA SER A 77 -7.63 -12.48 -13.72
C SER A 77 -7.19 -11.26 -12.90
N ALA A 78 -6.91 -10.15 -13.57
CA ALA A 78 -6.60 -8.89 -12.87
C ALA A 78 -7.78 -8.43 -11.99
N GLU A 79 -9.01 -8.61 -12.47
CA GLU A 79 -10.24 -8.32 -11.72
C GLU A 79 -10.35 -9.15 -10.45
N ASP A 80 -10.05 -10.45 -10.52
CA ASP A 80 -10.12 -11.33 -9.35
C ASP A 80 -9.03 -10.99 -8.32
N VAL A 81 -7.83 -10.66 -8.77
CA VAL A 81 -6.74 -10.20 -7.89
C VAL A 81 -7.14 -8.92 -7.16
N ASP A 82 -7.62 -7.91 -7.87
CA ASP A 82 -8.04 -6.65 -7.26
C ASP A 82 -9.26 -6.85 -6.33
N THR A 83 -10.18 -7.75 -6.67
CA THR A 83 -11.31 -8.13 -5.82
C THR A 83 -10.83 -8.82 -4.54
N ALA A 84 -9.92 -9.78 -4.63
CA ALA A 84 -9.36 -10.49 -3.48
C ALA A 84 -8.66 -9.53 -2.50
N ILE A 85 -7.95 -8.53 -3.03
CA ILE A 85 -7.31 -7.50 -2.21
C ILE A 85 -8.35 -6.57 -1.59
N SER A 86 -9.20 -5.95 -2.39
CA SER A 86 -10.12 -4.90 -1.96
C SER A 86 -11.25 -5.40 -1.05
N CYS A 87 -11.82 -6.57 -1.36
CA CYS A 87 -12.91 -7.17 -0.59
C CYS A 87 -12.45 -8.17 0.48
N GLY A 88 -11.20 -8.61 0.41
CA GLY A 88 -10.60 -9.54 1.34
C GLY A 88 -9.76 -8.85 2.40
N MET A 89 -8.45 -8.77 2.15
CA MET A 89 -7.51 -8.31 3.16
C MET A 89 -7.63 -6.82 3.47
N ALA A 90 -7.86 -5.96 2.47
CA ALA A 90 -7.88 -4.51 2.66
C ALA A 90 -9.02 -4.03 3.58
N MET A 91 -10.15 -4.75 3.63
CA MET A 91 -11.30 -4.41 4.48
C MET A 91 -10.97 -4.39 5.98
N ARG A 92 -9.98 -5.17 6.41
CA ARG A 92 -9.57 -5.24 7.82
C ARG A 92 -8.38 -4.36 8.17
N PHE A 93 -7.60 -3.90 7.19
CA PHE A 93 -6.39 -3.14 7.41
C PHE A 93 -6.56 -1.83 8.20
N PRO A 94 -7.67 -1.07 8.10
CA PRO A 94 -7.87 0.12 8.92
C PRO A 94 -7.80 -0.14 10.42
N GLU A 95 -8.26 -1.32 10.88
CA GLU A 95 -8.21 -1.72 12.28
C GLU A 95 -7.05 -2.69 12.56
N TRP A 96 -6.83 -3.64 11.66
CA TRP A 96 -5.84 -4.70 11.81
C TRP A 96 -4.85 -4.72 10.65
N GLY A 97 -3.72 -4.10 10.84
CA GLY A 97 -2.58 -4.30 9.95
C GLY A 97 -2.08 -5.75 10.00
N PRO A 98 -1.25 -6.17 9.04
CA PRO A 98 -0.86 -7.58 8.89
C PRO A 98 -0.14 -8.16 10.12
N LEU A 99 0.67 -7.37 10.83
CA LEU A 99 1.37 -7.85 12.04
C LEU A 99 0.41 -8.04 13.22
N LYS A 100 -0.50 -7.09 13.45
CA LYS A 100 -1.55 -7.22 14.47
C LYS A 100 -2.47 -8.41 14.17
N HIS A 101 -2.72 -8.69 12.88
CA HIS A 101 -3.47 -9.86 12.46
C HIS A 101 -2.75 -11.16 12.85
N LEU A 102 -1.43 -11.26 12.60
CA LEU A 102 -0.65 -12.44 12.97
C LEU A 102 -0.66 -12.70 14.47
N ASP A 103 -0.51 -11.66 15.29
CA ASP A 103 -0.62 -11.78 16.75
C ASP A 103 -2.01 -12.29 17.18
N ALA A 104 -3.07 -11.78 16.54
CA ALA A 104 -4.44 -12.14 16.88
C ALA A 104 -4.81 -13.59 16.53
N ILE A 105 -4.29 -14.13 15.42
CA ILE A 105 -4.55 -15.54 15.03
C ILE A 105 -3.59 -16.55 15.66
N GLY A 106 -2.49 -16.05 16.25
CA GLY A 106 -1.41 -16.84 16.82
C GLY A 106 -0.21 -16.99 15.87
N LEU A 107 0.98 -16.66 16.36
CA LEU A 107 2.21 -16.68 15.57
C LEU A 107 2.60 -18.08 15.08
N ASN A 108 2.22 -19.13 15.82
CA ASN A 108 2.44 -20.51 15.39
C ASN A 108 1.64 -20.86 14.13
N LEU A 109 0.37 -20.43 14.04
CA LEU A 109 -0.43 -20.58 12.83
C LEU A 109 0.15 -19.73 11.70
N GLY A 110 0.50 -18.48 11.98
CA GLY A 110 1.12 -17.57 11.02
C GLY A 110 2.42 -18.13 10.44
N LEU A 111 3.27 -18.74 11.28
CA LEU A 111 4.51 -19.41 10.85
C LEU A 111 4.20 -20.57 9.89
N SER A 112 3.29 -21.46 10.27
CA SER A 112 2.91 -22.61 9.44
C SER A 112 2.38 -22.20 8.07
N VAL A 113 1.55 -21.15 8.00
CA VAL A 113 1.07 -20.60 6.73
C VAL A 113 2.22 -20.03 5.89
N GLN A 114 3.15 -19.30 6.51
CA GLN A 114 4.31 -18.77 5.78
C GLN A 114 5.22 -19.86 5.24
N GLU A 115 5.52 -20.90 6.02
CA GLU A 115 6.33 -22.03 5.58
C GLU A 115 5.70 -22.79 4.40
N THR A 116 4.37 -22.79 4.33
CA THR A 116 3.63 -23.43 3.22
C THR A 116 3.58 -22.55 1.97
N VAL A 117 3.37 -21.24 2.13
CA VAL A 117 3.04 -20.34 1.01
C VAL A 117 4.27 -19.65 0.43
N LEU A 118 5.24 -19.24 1.26
CA LEU A 118 6.41 -18.48 0.81
C LEU A 118 7.25 -19.20 -0.27
N PRO A 119 7.39 -20.53 -0.30
CA PRO A 119 8.11 -21.21 -1.38
C PRO A 119 7.51 -20.99 -2.78
N ASP A 120 6.20 -20.75 -2.86
CA ASP A 120 5.46 -20.69 -4.14
C ASP A 120 5.16 -19.27 -4.60
N ILE A 121 5.29 -18.26 -3.74
CA ILE A 121 5.07 -16.86 -4.15
C ILE A 121 6.30 -16.25 -4.83
N CYS A 122 6.07 -15.21 -5.63
CA CYS A 122 7.10 -14.55 -6.40
C CYS A 122 8.19 -13.91 -5.52
N ALA A 123 9.45 -14.32 -5.71
CA ALA A 123 10.62 -13.78 -5.02
C ALA A 123 11.53 -12.93 -5.92
N GLU A 124 11.12 -12.59 -7.14
CA GLU A 124 11.92 -11.85 -8.10
C GLU A 124 12.29 -10.45 -7.61
N LYS A 125 13.52 -10.04 -7.93
CA LYS A 125 14.06 -8.71 -7.57
C LYS A 125 14.01 -7.71 -8.72
N HIS A 126 13.44 -8.09 -9.85
CA HIS A 126 13.25 -7.26 -11.03
C HIS A 126 11.78 -7.26 -11.47
N ALA A 127 11.42 -6.32 -12.34
CA ALA A 127 10.07 -6.26 -12.87
C ALA A 127 9.75 -7.52 -13.69
N ASN A 128 8.55 -8.06 -13.51
CA ASN A 128 8.07 -9.23 -14.24
C ASN A 128 8.00 -8.95 -15.75
N GLU A 129 8.32 -9.95 -16.58
CA GLU A 129 8.27 -9.83 -18.04
C GLU A 129 6.88 -9.52 -18.58
N TYR A 130 5.83 -9.95 -17.90
CA TYR A 130 4.45 -9.64 -18.28
C TYR A 130 4.21 -8.12 -18.35
N ILE A 131 4.58 -7.35 -17.30
CA ILE A 131 4.42 -5.89 -17.32
C ILE A 131 5.39 -5.22 -18.32
N ARG A 132 6.60 -5.76 -18.53
CA ARG A 132 7.52 -5.27 -19.55
C ARG A 132 6.90 -5.38 -20.93
N ASN A 133 6.31 -6.53 -21.25
CA ASN A 133 5.64 -6.78 -22.51
C ASN A 133 4.44 -5.85 -22.73
N LEU A 134 3.63 -5.59 -21.68
CA LEU A 134 2.57 -4.59 -21.77
C LEU A 134 3.13 -3.22 -22.18
N VAL A 135 4.18 -2.76 -21.51
CA VAL A 135 4.82 -1.47 -21.80
C VAL A 135 5.42 -1.43 -23.21
N GLN A 136 6.15 -2.47 -23.63
CA GLN A 136 6.76 -2.55 -24.96
C GLN A 136 5.72 -2.55 -26.09
N ASN A 137 4.56 -3.15 -25.85
CA ASN A 137 3.43 -3.15 -26.78
C ASN A 137 2.57 -1.88 -26.75
N GLY A 138 3.00 -0.85 -26.00
CA GLY A 138 2.28 0.41 -25.89
C GLY A 138 1.01 0.35 -25.01
N ASN A 139 0.80 -0.73 -24.25
CA ASN A 139 -0.32 -0.88 -23.33
C ASN A 139 0.01 -0.19 -21.98
N LEU A 140 -0.11 1.14 -21.93
CA LEU A 140 0.31 1.98 -20.79
C LEU A 140 -0.85 2.30 -19.82
N GLY A 141 -1.88 1.47 -19.79
CA GLY A 141 -3.07 1.67 -18.96
C GLY A 141 -3.96 2.80 -19.49
N VAL A 142 -4.46 3.63 -18.58
CA VAL A 142 -5.35 4.75 -18.90
C VAL A 142 -4.83 5.67 -20.00
N LYS A 143 -3.51 5.88 -20.06
CA LYS A 143 -2.85 6.77 -21.03
C LYS A 143 -3.08 6.34 -22.48
N THR A 144 -3.25 5.05 -22.72
CA THR A 144 -3.39 4.48 -24.09
C THR A 144 -4.68 3.66 -24.24
N GLY A 145 -5.55 3.70 -23.22
CA GLY A 145 -6.83 2.99 -23.22
C GLY A 145 -6.69 1.48 -22.91
N LYS A 146 -5.49 0.94 -22.77
CA LYS A 146 -5.27 -0.48 -22.51
C LYS A 146 -4.07 -0.72 -21.59
N GLY A 147 -4.22 -1.69 -20.67
CA GLY A 147 -3.18 -2.12 -19.75
C GLY A 147 -3.50 -3.52 -19.20
N PHE A 148 -3.53 -3.69 -17.89
CA PHE A 148 -4.15 -4.86 -17.25
C PHE A 148 -5.66 -4.90 -17.53
N TYR A 149 -6.25 -3.74 -17.75
CA TYR A 149 -7.66 -3.54 -18.08
C TYR A 149 -7.81 -2.88 -19.45
N ASP A 150 -8.97 -3.11 -20.06
CA ASP A 150 -9.47 -2.29 -21.15
C ASP A 150 -10.14 -1.04 -20.56
N TRP A 151 -9.62 0.12 -20.91
CA TRP A 151 -10.08 1.44 -20.44
C TRP A 151 -10.96 2.16 -21.47
N SER A 152 -11.23 1.56 -22.64
CA SER A 152 -11.99 2.19 -23.71
C SER A 152 -13.44 2.55 -23.31
N GLU A 153 -14.02 1.73 -22.43
CA GLU A 153 -15.39 1.91 -21.91
C GLU A 153 -15.43 2.30 -20.42
N ARG A 154 -14.27 2.53 -19.79
CA ARG A 154 -14.15 2.88 -18.37
C ARG A 154 -13.86 4.35 -18.19
N ASN A 155 -14.53 5.01 -17.24
CA ASN A 155 -14.27 6.40 -16.90
C ASN A 155 -13.44 6.51 -15.63
N ILE A 156 -12.13 6.75 -15.80
CA ILE A 156 -11.18 6.87 -14.69
C ILE A 156 -11.53 8.00 -13.71
N GLU A 157 -12.13 9.10 -14.17
CA GLU A 157 -12.51 10.20 -13.29
C GLU A 157 -13.62 9.78 -12.32
N THR A 158 -14.55 8.94 -12.79
CA THR A 158 -15.58 8.36 -11.93
C THR A 158 -14.97 7.42 -10.88
N ASP A 159 -14.02 6.59 -11.27
CA ASP A 159 -13.36 5.67 -10.36
C ASP A 159 -12.49 6.43 -9.34
N MET A 160 -11.81 7.48 -9.76
CA MET A 160 -11.07 8.37 -8.85
C MET A 160 -12.00 9.04 -7.82
N LYS A 161 -13.18 9.53 -8.24
CA LYS A 161 -14.17 10.12 -7.33
C LYS A 161 -14.67 9.11 -6.30
N LYS A 162 -14.99 7.88 -6.73
CA LYS A 162 -15.41 6.80 -5.82
C LYS A 162 -14.31 6.46 -4.81
N ARG A 163 -13.06 6.32 -5.26
CA ARG A 163 -11.90 6.10 -4.40
C ARG A 163 -11.76 7.21 -3.36
N ASP A 164 -11.80 8.47 -3.79
CA ASP A 164 -11.61 9.62 -2.91
C ASP A 164 -12.74 9.72 -1.87
N GLN A 165 -13.98 9.46 -2.28
CA GLN A 165 -15.11 9.38 -1.36
C GLN A 165 -14.93 8.25 -0.34
N PHE A 166 -14.50 7.06 -0.78
CA PHE A 166 -14.22 5.96 0.14
C PHE A 166 -13.13 6.31 1.16
N ILE A 167 -12.03 6.92 0.72
CA ILE A 167 -10.97 7.38 1.61
C ILE A 167 -11.49 8.35 2.66
N MET A 168 -12.30 9.34 2.26
CA MET A 168 -12.89 10.31 3.18
C MET A 168 -13.78 9.65 4.25
N GLU A 169 -14.61 8.69 3.85
CA GLU A 169 -15.48 7.98 4.80
C GLU A 169 -14.67 7.05 5.72
N ALA A 170 -13.69 6.32 5.19
CA ALA A 170 -12.82 5.47 5.99
C ALA A 170 -12.06 6.26 7.06
N VAL A 171 -11.50 7.44 6.70
CA VAL A 171 -10.82 8.33 7.66
C VAL A 171 -11.77 8.83 8.75
N LYS A 172 -13.04 9.12 8.44
CA LYS A 172 -14.03 9.51 9.45
C LYS A 172 -14.35 8.38 10.41
N ILE A 173 -14.49 7.15 9.91
CA ILE A 173 -14.78 5.96 10.71
C ILE A 173 -13.62 5.66 11.66
N THR A 174 -12.38 5.60 11.15
CA THR A 174 -11.20 5.34 12.00
C THR A 174 -11.02 6.41 13.07
N ALA A 175 -11.26 7.68 12.75
CA ALA A 175 -11.17 8.76 13.73
C ALA A 175 -12.25 8.70 14.84
N LYS A 176 -13.41 8.05 14.60
CA LYS A 176 -14.43 7.80 15.64
C LYS A 176 -14.00 6.65 16.54
N ILE A 177 -13.55 5.54 15.98
CA ILE A 177 -13.08 4.37 16.73
C ILE A 177 -11.94 4.76 17.69
N ASP A 178 -10.98 5.57 17.24
CA ASP A 178 -9.87 6.06 18.07
C ASP A 178 -10.31 6.93 19.25
N LYS A 179 -11.48 7.60 19.16
CA LYS A 179 -12.03 8.40 20.25
C LYS A 179 -12.79 7.57 21.27
N GLU A 180 -13.44 6.51 20.84
CA GLU A 180 -14.21 5.61 21.70
C GLU A 180 -13.32 4.68 22.52
N ASN A 181 -12.08 4.44 22.06
CA ASN A 181 -11.07 3.60 22.72
C ASN A 181 -10.12 4.37 23.66
N LYS A 182 -10.35 5.66 23.89
CA LYS A 182 -9.62 6.52 24.86
C LYS A 182 -10.47 6.85 26.08
#